data_4392745cec29f8d06cdd17e42fd3e540
#
_entry.id   4392745cec29f8d06cdd17e42fd3e540
#
_cell.length_a   1.000
_cell.length_b   1.000
_cell.length_c   1.000
_cell.angle_alpha   90.00
_cell.angle_beta   90.00
_cell.angle_gamma   90.00
#
_symmetry.space_group_name_H-M   'P 1'
#
loop_
_entity.id
_entity.type
_entity.pdbx_description
1 polymer ?
#
loop_
_entity_poly.entity_id
_entity_poly.type
_entity_poly.pdbx_seq_one_letter_code
_entity_poly.pdbx_strand_id
1 'polypeptide(L)'
;MKQILGFSILIFCLFGCQRPEPKVIIKTVEKIVYRDTCDSEFIRKIGQLETGNTDSTIAEGGKGRGRYGIYNICVKGSGLADLLNLKHESMNKKENSDRVFWAVMGIFCHLYAQKHGHYPTYEELARMWAGGADAYDKQQTLKYLAKFKEL
;
A
#
# COMPACT_ATOMS: atom_id res chain seq x y z
N MET A 1 17.99 -32.35 57.94
CA MET A 1 18.06 -32.31 56.46
C MET A 1 16.97 -31.40 55.97
N LYS A 2 17.30 -30.18 55.55
CA LYS A 2 16.34 -29.20 55.00
C LYS A 2 16.57 -29.15 53.49
N GLN A 3 15.55 -29.57 52.73
CA GLN A 3 15.55 -29.43 51.28
C GLN A 3 15.20 -28.00 50.91
N ILE A 4 16.09 -27.35 50.20
CA ILE A 4 15.85 -26.02 49.61
C ILE A 4 15.30 -26.27 48.22
N LEU A 5 13.98 -26.02 48.04
CA LEU A 5 13.35 -25.99 46.72
C LEU A 5 13.81 -24.72 45.97
N GLY A 6 14.61 -24.92 44.94
CA GLY A 6 14.99 -23.86 44.03
C GLY A 6 13.77 -23.46 43.13
N PHE A 7 13.29 -22.23 43.33
CA PHE A 7 12.28 -21.61 42.46
C PHE A 7 13.00 -21.05 41.24
N SER A 8 13.01 -21.77 40.14
CA SER A 8 13.42 -21.24 38.84
C SER A 8 12.34 -20.30 38.32
N ILE A 9 12.57 -19.01 38.46
CA ILE A 9 11.74 -17.98 37.82
C ILE A 9 12.09 -17.97 36.32
N LEU A 10 11.23 -18.59 35.53
CA LEU A 10 11.27 -18.50 34.08
C LEU A 10 10.76 -17.12 33.66
N ILE A 11 11.68 -16.16 33.50
CA ILE A 11 11.35 -14.85 32.92
C ILE A 11 11.10 -15.07 31.43
N PHE A 12 9.84 -15.27 31.07
CA PHE A 12 9.38 -15.16 29.71
C PHE A 12 9.50 -13.68 29.30
N CYS A 13 10.60 -13.36 28.63
CA CYS A 13 10.69 -12.09 27.89
C CYS A 13 9.61 -12.11 26.80
N LEU A 14 8.46 -11.57 27.14
CA LEU A 14 7.47 -11.14 26.15
C LEU A 14 8.09 -9.98 25.37
N PHE A 15 8.88 -10.30 24.36
CA PHE A 15 9.15 -9.37 23.29
C PHE A 15 7.81 -9.16 22.56
N GLY A 16 7.03 -8.28 23.14
CA GLY A 16 5.87 -7.72 22.46
C GLY A 16 6.37 -7.11 21.16
N CYS A 17 6.01 -7.72 20.06
CA CYS A 17 6.19 -7.15 18.74
C CYS A 17 5.38 -5.84 18.73
N GLN A 18 5.97 -4.74 19.22
CA GLN A 18 5.36 -3.42 19.13
C GLN A 18 5.29 -3.10 17.65
N ARG A 19 4.10 -3.24 17.09
CA ARG A 19 3.82 -2.69 15.75
C ARG A 19 4.19 -1.22 15.81
N PRO A 20 5.06 -0.72 14.93
CA PRO A 20 5.42 0.70 14.91
C PRO A 20 4.14 1.53 14.80
N GLU A 21 4.07 2.59 15.59
CA GLU A 21 2.88 3.46 15.60
C GLU A 21 2.56 3.95 14.18
N PRO A 22 1.29 3.97 13.77
CA PRO A 22 0.89 4.36 12.42
C PRO A 22 1.44 5.71 11.98
N LYS A 23 1.66 6.65 12.91
CA LYS A 23 2.29 7.95 12.64
C LYS A 23 3.73 7.86 12.12
N VAL A 24 4.50 6.88 12.56
CA VAL A 24 5.88 6.66 12.10
C VAL A 24 5.86 6.09 10.70
N ILE A 25 4.97 5.14 10.44
CA ILE A 25 4.80 4.54 9.11
C ILE A 25 4.37 5.62 8.10
N ILE A 26 3.40 6.47 8.43
CA ILE A 26 2.92 7.53 7.53
C ILE A 26 4.03 8.53 7.21
N LYS A 27 4.78 9.03 8.20
CA LYS A 27 5.91 9.94 7.97
C LYS A 27 7.01 9.31 7.12
N THR A 28 7.28 8.02 7.33
CA THR A 28 8.28 7.28 6.54
C THR A 28 7.78 7.05 5.12
N VAL A 29 6.50 6.69 4.96
CA VAL A 29 5.84 6.52 3.66
C VAL A 29 5.81 7.84 2.88
N GLU A 30 5.39 8.95 3.49
CA GLU A 30 5.43 10.27 2.86
C GLU A 30 6.86 10.65 2.43
N LYS A 31 7.86 10.40 3.28
CA LYS A 31 9.25 10.73 2.99
C LYS A 31 9.86 9.87 1.87
N ILE A 32 9.49 8.58 1.79
CA ILE A 32 9.95 7.66 0.77
C ILE A 32 9.25 7.94 -0.56
N VAL A 33 7.94 8.11 -0.54
CA VAL A 33 7.12 8.37 -1.74
C VAL A 33 7.40 9.77 -2.31
N TYR A 34 7.58 10.78 -1.47
CA TYR A 34 7.85 12.16 -1.92
C TYR A 34 9.25 12.36 -2.53
N ARG A 35 10.23 11.52 -2.22
CA ARG A 35 11.60 11.70 -2.72
C ARG A 35 11.84 11.21 -4.14
N ASP A 36 11.15 10.14 -4.56
CA ASP A 36 11.50 9.45 -5.81
C ASP A 36 10.32 9.16 -6.76
N THR A 37 9.07 9.44 -6.36
CA THR A 37 7.88 9.04 -7.12
C THR A 37 6.94 10.20 -7.48
N CYS A 38 7.41 11.43 -7.42
CA CYS A 38 6.65 12.57 -7.98
C CYS A 38 6.67 12.55 -9.51
N ASP A 39 6.54 11.36 -10.11
CA ASP A 39 6.36 11.25 -11.52
C ASP A 39 4.87 11.35 -11.85
N SER A 40 4.48 12.55 -12.27
CA SER A 40 3.13 12.83 -12.75
C SER A 40 2.71 11.86 -13.86
N GLU A 41 3.68 11.33 -14.61
CA GLU A 41 3.47 10.37 -15.69
C GLU A 41 3.05 8.99 -15.16
N PHE A 42 3.72 8.49 -14.11
CA PHE A 42 3.34 7.22 -13.48
C PHE A 42 1.89 7.26 -12.97
N ILE A 43 1.54 8.32 -12.23
CA ILE A 43 0.18 8.53 -11.70
C ILE A 43 -0.85 8.60 -12.83
N ARG A 44 -0.52 9.36 -13.89
CA ARG A 44 -1.38 9.52 -15.06
C ARG A 44 -1.63 8.18 -15.73
N LYS A 45 -0.60 7.36 -15.94
CA LYS A 45 -0.72 6.03 -16.56
C LYS A 45 -1.58 5.09 -15.73
N ILE A 46 -1.37 5.00 -14.41
CA ILE A 46 -2.20 4.16 -13.54
C ILE A 46 -3.67 4.63 -13.59
N GLY A 47 -3.93 5.92 -13.41
CA GLY A 47 -5.29 6.45 -13.48
C GLY A 47 -5.95 6.22 -14.84
N GLN A 48 -5.19 6.32 -15.93
CA GLN A 48 -5.69 6.04 -17.29
C GLN A 48 -6.10 4.57 -17.46
N LEU A 49 -5.30 3.65 -16.94
CA LEU A 49 -5.59 2.20 -17.01
C LEU A 49 -6.81 1.80 -16.19
N GLU A 50 -6.93 2.38 -15.00
CA GLU A 50 -8.00 1.99 -14.07
C GLU A 50 -9.36 2.58 -14.45
N THR A 51 -9.39 3.86 -14.84
CA THR A 51 -10.66 4.59 -14.93
C THR A 51 -10.69 5.65 -16.04
N GLY A 52 -9.69 5.71 -16.91
CA GLY A 52 -9.54 6.79 -17.88
C GLY A 52 -9.29 8.15 -17.22
N ASN A 53 -8.65 8.18 -16.04
CA ASN A 53 -8.40 9.37 -15.21
C ASN A 53 -9.69 10.06 -14.71
N THR A 54 -10.77 9.31 -14.51
CA THR A 54 -12.04 9.84 -14.03
C THR A 54 -12.18 9.69 -12.53
N ASP A 55 -12.33 10.80 -11.80
CA ASP A 55 -12.36 10.82 -10.33
C ASP A 55 -13.64 10.21 -9.73
N SER A 56 -14.76 10.26 -10.45
CA SER A 56 -16.06 9.78 -9.96
C SER A 56 -16.40 8.34 -10.36
N THR A 57 -15.42 7.58 -10.83
CA THR A 57 -15.67 6.21 -11.32
C THR A 57 -16.14 5.29 -10.19
N ILE A 58 -17.16 4.48 -10.53
CA ILE A 58 -17.63 3.35 -9.74
C ILE A 58 -17.51 2.13 -10.64
N ALA A 59 -16.52 1.29 -10.38
CA ALA A 59 -16.22 0.11 -11.18
C ALA A 59 -16.65 -1.18 -10.44
N GLU A 60 -16.81 -2.25 -11.22
CA GLU A 60 -17.06 -3.61 -10.71
C GLU A 60 -18.22 -3.70 -9.69
N GLY A 61 -19.33 -3.05 -9.98
CA GLY A 61 -20.50 -3.09 -9.08
C GLY A 61 -20.27 -2.39 -7.73
N GLY A 62 -19.39 -1.38 -7.71
CA GLY A 62 -19.11 -0.59 -6.52
C GLY A 62 -17.88 -1.04 -5.71
N LYS A 63 -17.17 -2.06 -6.18
CA LYS A 63 -15.96 -2.56 -5.50
C LYS A 63 -14.76 -1.63 -5.67
N GLY A 64 -14.56 -1.05 -6.87
CA GLY A 64 -13.54 -0.07 -7.16
C GLY A 64 -14.13 1.35 -7.24
N ARG A 65 -13.47 2.34 -6.65
CA ARG A 65 -13.93 3.74 -6.62
C ARG A 65 -12.80 4.73 -6.88
N GLY A 66 -13.19 5.86 -7.45
CA GLY A 66 -12.28 6.99 -7.73
C GLY A 66 -11.32 6.71 -8.88
N ARG A 67 -10.39 7.64 -9.08
CA ARG A 67 -9.46 7.67 -10.22
C ARG A 67 -8.65 6.38 -10.40
N TYR A 68 -8.28 5.72 -9.32
CA TYR A 68 -7.40 4.53 -9.34
C TYR A 68 -8.15 3.22 -9.10
N GLY A 69 -9.48 3.21 -9.15
CA GLY A 69 -10.26 2.00 -8.90
C GLY A 69 -10.05 1.42 -7.49
N ILE A 70 -9.95 2.28 -6.49
CA ILE A 70 -9.55 1.90 -5.12
C ILE A 70 -10.61 1.00 -4.49
N TYR A 71 -10.18 -0.17 -4.03
CA TYR A 71 -11.01 -1.11 -3.27
C TYR A 71 -11.05 -0.76 -1.78
N ASN A 72 -12.13 -1.14 -1.10
CA ASN A 72 -12.28 -0.89 0.33
C ASN A 72 -11.13 -1.47 1.18
N ILE A 73 -10.55 -2.60 0.76
CA ILE A 73 -9.38 -3.18 1.41
C ILE A 73 -8.16 -2.25 1.35
N CYS A 74 -7.98 -1.49 0.25
CA CYS A 74 -6.90 -0.52 0.13
C CYS A 74 -7.10 0.66 1.09
N VAL A 75 -8.35 1.15 1.25
CA VAL A 75 -8.68 2.21 2.21
C VAL A 75 -8.32 1.77 3.63
N LYS A 76 -8.76 0.58 4.04
CA LYS A 76 -8.45 0.02 5.36
C LYS A 76 -6.97 -0.28 5.53
N GLY A 77 -6.35 -0.91 4.53
CA GLY A 77 -4.94 -1.30 4.56
C GLY A 77 -3.96 -0.13 4.52
N SER A 78 -4.38 1.04 4.00
CA SER A 78 -3.56 2.24 3.96
C SER A 78 -3.26 2.84 5.35
N GLY A 79 -4.00 2.45 6.38
CA GLY A 79 -3.97 3.06 7.71
C GLY A 79 -4.59 4.46 7.77
N LEU A 80 -5.11 4.98 6.66
CA LEU A 80 -5.71 6.31 6.58
C LEU A 80 -7.20 6.32 6.92
N ALA A 81 -7.87 5.15 6.88
CA ALA A 81 -9.29 5.05 7.18
C ALA A 81 -9.63 5.63 8.55
N ASP A 82 -8.90 5.21 9.57
CA ASP A 82 -9.13 5.66 10.96
C ASP A 82 -8.52 7.05 11.20
N LEU A 83 -7.32 7.31 10.67
CA LEU A 83 -6.61 8.56 10.91
C LEU A 83 -7.32 9.78 10.32
N LEU A 84 -7.92 9.65 9.14
CA LEU A 84 -8.57 10.74 8.39
C LEU A 84 -10.09 10.54 8.28
N ASN A 85 -10.65 9.54 8.98
CA ASN A 85 -12.07 9.14 8.87
C ASN A 85 -12.50 8.95 7.41
N LEU A 86 -11.64 8.29 6.61
CA LEU A 86 -11.93 8.04 5.19
C LEU A 86 -12.80 6.81 5.04
N LYS A 87 -13.87 6.98 4.29
CA LYS A 87 -14.76 5.89 3.85
C LYS A 87 -14.50 5.56 2.38
N HIS A 88 -14.76 4.33 1.98
CA HIS A 88 -14.62 3.90 0.59
C HIS A 88 -15.43 4.78 -0.38
N GLU A 89 -16.61 5.23 0.03
CA GLU A 89 -17.47 6.12 -0.76
C GLU A 89 -16.83 7.49 -1.03
N SER A 90 -15.89 7.92 -0.19
CA SER A 90 -15.21 9.21 -0.35
C SER A 90 -14.07 9.18 -1.38
N MET A 91 -13.78 8.03 -1.98
CA MET A 91 -12.73 7.87 -2.99
C MET A 91 -13.06 8.54 -4.34
N ASN A 92 -14.30 8.96 -4.55
CA ASN A 92 -14.70 9.80 -5.68
C ASN A 92 -14.16 11.25 -5.60
N LYS A 93 -13.55 11.64 -4.48
CA LYS A 93 -12.81 12.88 -4.35
C LYS A 93 -11.34 12.64 -4.66
N LYS A 94 -10.80 13.40 -5.61
CA LYS A 94 -9.42 13.26 -6.09
C LYS A 94 -8.41 13.21 -4.93
N GLU A 95 -8.52 14.14 -3.98
CA GLU A 95 -7.59 14.26 -2.85
C GLU A 95 -7.58 13.00 -1.96
N ASN A 96 -8.75 12.37 -1.77
CA ASN A 96 -8.85 11.14 -0.98
C ASN A 96 -8.28 9.94 -1.75
N SER A 97 -8.60 9.83 -3.04
CA SER A 97 -8.01 8.83 -3.92
C SER A 97 -6.49 8.94 -3.95
N ASP A 98 -5.95 10.13 -4.16
CA ASP A 98 -4.51 10.38 -4.20
C ASP A 98 -3.84 9.98 -2.87
N ARG A 99 -4.42 10.37 -1.74
CA ARG A 99 -3.88 10.01 -0.41
C ARG A 99 -3.81 8.50 -0.20
N VAL A 100 -4.90 7.79 -0.49
CA VAL A 100 -4.94 6.32 -0.32
C VAL A 100 -4.01 5.64 -1.32
N PHE A 101 -4.00 6.07 -2.57
CA PHE A 101 -3.09 5.56 -3.59
C PHE A 101 -1.63 5.65 -3.13
N TRP A 102 -1.18 6.83 -2.70
CA TRP A 102 0.19 7.03 -2.25
C TRP A 102 0.54 6.26 -0.99
N ALA A 103 -0.39 6.14 -0.05
CA ALA A 103 -0.16 5.33 1.14
C ALA A 103 0.05 3.85 0.79
N VAL A 104 -0.76 3.31 -0.13
CA VAL A 104 -0.61 1.91 -0.60
C VAL A 104 0.70 1.74 -1.37
N MET A 105 1.07 2.69 -2.25
CA MET A 105 2.35 2.66 -2.97
C MET A 105 3.54 2.68 -2.01
N GLY A 106 3.48 3.49 -0.96
CA GLY A 106 4.52 3.52 0.06
C GLY A 106 4.66 2.19 0.82
N ILE A 107 3.54 1.54 1.12
CA ILE A 107 3.55 0.20 1.72
C ILE A 107 4.20 -0.81 0.76
N PHE A 108 3.85 -0.77 -0.53
CA PHE A 108 4.44 -1.64 -1.54
C PHE A 108 5.95 -1.42 -1.68
N CYS A 109 6.40 -0.17 -1.77
CA CYS A 109 7.81 0.17 -1.80
C CYS A 109 8.57 -0.39 -0.59
N HIS A 110 7.99 -0.23 0.61
CA HIS A 110 8.60 -0.71 1.84
C HIS A 110 8.72 -2.24 1.87
N LEU A 111 7.64 -2.95 1.57
CA LEU A 111 7.63 -4.41 1.54
C LEU A 111 8.59 -4.97 0.49
N TYR A 112 8.61 -4.37 -0.69
CA TYR A 112 9.54 -4.76 -1.76
C TYR A 112 11.00 -4.53 -1.33
N ALA A 113 11.31 -3.35 -0.78
CA ALA A 113 12.66 -3.02 -0.34
C ALA A 113 13.15 -3.92 0.80
N GLN A 114 12.29 -4.29 1.74
CA GLN A 114 12.62 -5.26 2.78
C GLN A 114 13.00 -6.63 2.20
N LYS A 115 12.33 -7.05 1.12
CA LYS A 115 12.54 -8.38 0.52
C LYS A 115 13.73 -8.41 -0.44
N HIS A 116 13.98 -7.33 -1.18
CA HIS A 116 14.96 -7.29 -2.28
C HIS A 116 16.19 -6.42 -2.01
N GLY A 117 16.20 -5.62 -0.95
CA GLY A 117 17.28 -4.72 -0.61
C GLY A 117 17.37 -3.44 -1.46
N HIS A 118 16.42 -3.22 -2.38
CA HIS A 118 16.31 -2.02 -3.21
C HIS A 118 14.84 -1.67 -3.46
N TYR A 119 14.57 -0.44 -3.92
CA TYR A 119 13.20 -0.02 -4.24
C TYR A 119 12.72 -0.60 -5.58
N PRO A 120 11.39 -0.83 -5.73
CA PRO A 120 10.82 -1.31 -6.98
C PRO A 120 10.90 -0.25 -8.08
N THR A 121 10.98 -0.70 -9.33
CA THR A 121 10.77 0.14 -10.51
C THR A 121 9.29 0.52 -10.68
N TYR A 122 8.98 1.51 -11.51
CA TYR A 122 7.58 1.85 -11.83
C TYR A 122 6.82 0.69 -12.49
N GLU A 123 7.49 -0.13 -13.27
CA GLU A 123 6.89 -1.32 -13.86
C GLU A 123 6.48 -2.35 -12.80
N GLU A 124 7.34 -2.59 -11.82
CA GLU A 124 7.04 -3.47 -10.70
C GLU A 124 5.92 -2.88 -9.83
N LEU A 125 5.95 -1.57 -9.55
CA LEU A 125 4.86 -0.89 -8.83
C LEU A 125 3.52 -0.98 -9.57
N ALA A 126 3.51 -0.81 -10.89
CA ALA A 126 2.31 -0.96 -11.69
C ALA A 126 1.75 -2.40 -11.60
N ARG A 127 2.61 -3.41 -11.62
CA ARG A 127 2.22 -4.81 -11.42
C ARG A 127 1.71 -5.08 -10.01
N MET A 128 2.35 -4.48 -8.99
CA MET A 128 1.91 -4.57 -7.60
C MET A 128 0.55 -3.89 -7.41
N TRP A 129 0.30 -2.76 -8.08
CA TRP A 129 -1.02 -2.13 -8.06
C TRP A 129 -2.11 -3.07 -8.60
N ALA A 130 -1.85 -3.70 -9.74
CA ALA A 130 -2.80 -4.60 -10.40
C ALA A 130 -3.07 -5.92 -9.66
N GLY A 131 -2.13 -6.40 -8.85
CA GLY A 131 -2.21 -7.75 -8.29
C GLY A 131 -1.81 -7.91 -6.83
N GLY A 132 -1.54 -6.81 -6.11
CA GLY A 132 -1.10 -6.81 -4.72
C GLY A 132 0.41 -6.83 -4.53
N ALA A 133 0.87 -6.74 -3.28
CA ALA A 133 2.26 -6.53 -2.91
C ALA A 133 3.28 -7.52 -3.52
N ASP A 134 2.89 -8.78 -3.73
CA ASP A 134 3.75 -9.82 -4.31
C ASP A 134 3.49 -10.06 -5.81
N ALA A 135 2.88 -9.10 -6.51
CA ALA A 135 2.49 -9.30 -7.91
C ALA A 135 3.52 -8.78 -8.93
N TYR A 136 4.63 -8.21 -8.49
CA TYR A 136 5.68 -7.65 -9.33
C TYR A 136 6.30 -8.65 -10.32
N ASP A 137 6.24 -9.96 -10.04
CA ASP A 137 6.76 -11.05 -10.89
C ASP A 137 5.67 -12.01 -11.41
N LYS A 138 4.39 -11.84 -11.01
CA LYS A 138 3.32 -12.76 -11.38
C LYS A 138 2.90 -12.64 -12.85
N GLN A 139 2.79 -13.79 -13.53
CA GLN A 139 2.39 -13.89 -14.93
C GLN A 139 1.06 -13.17 -15.24
N GLN A 140 0.10 -13.25 -14.31
CA GLN A 140 -1.21 -12.64 -14.48
C GLN A 140 -1.19 -11.12 -14.63
N THR A 141 -0.13 -10.43 -14.15
CA THR A 141 0.02 -8.97 -14.26
C THR A 141 0.73 -8.51 -15.53
N LEU A 142 1.21 -9.42 -16.39
CA LEU A 142 1.93 -9.06 -17.61
C LEU A 142 1.05 -8.30 -18.61
N LYS A 143 -0.24 -8.63 -18.71
CA LYS A 143 -1.18 -7.89 -19.57
C LYS A 143 -1.36 -6.44 -19.09
N TYR A 144 -1.38 -6.23 -17.78
CA TYR A 144 -1.45 -4.89 -17.20
C TYR A 144 -0.17 -4.10 -17.51
N LEU A 145 1.00 -4.74 -17.30
CA LEU A 145 2.29 -4.13 -17.61
C LEU A 145 2.40 -3.74 -19.10
N ALA A 146 1.96 -4.60 -20.03
CA ALA A 146 1.98 -4.28 -21.45
C ALA A 146 1.19 -2.98 -21.74
N LYS A 147 -0.03 -2.88 -21.23
CA LYS A 147 -0.85 -1.66 -21.38
C LYS A 147 -0.22 -0.44 -20.69
N PHE A 148 0.43 -0.63 -19.54
CA PHE A 148 1.13 0.46 -18.84
C PHE A 148 2.29 1.03 -19.67
N LYS A 149 2.98 0.20 -20.44
CA LYS A 149 4.09 0.61 -21.30
C LYS A 149 3.63 1.32 -22.57
N GLU A 150 2.43 1.02 -23.05
CA GLU A 150 1.84 1.63 -24.25
C GLU A 150 1.34 3.07 -24.04
N LEU A 151 1.11 3.48 -22.80
CA LEU A 151 0.67 4.84 -22.42
C LEU A 151 1.84 5.82 -22.27
#